data_641ba9f0a42f1d465cf4dc1e80a978d3
#
_entry.id   641ba9f0a42f1d465cf4dc1e80a978d3
#
_cell.length_a   1.000
_cell.length_b   1.000
_cell.length_c   1.000
_cell.angle_alpha   90.00
_cell.angle_beta   90.00
_cell.angle_gamma   90.00
#
_symmetry.space_group_name_H-M   'P 1'
#
loop_
_entity.id
_entity.type
_entity.pdbx_description
1 polymer ?
#
loop_
_entity_poly.entity_id
_entity_poly.type
_entity_poly.pdbx_seq_one_letter_code
_entity_poly.pdbx_strand_id
1 'polypeptide(L)'
;KRVLEYYEGRDVRFTMDTLSAHFLEEIPDGFRMIIEYKKSPIGYAQAYQLSGELFDEYDYPDDGHIVFAMDQFIGEPKYWSKGIGSSFLKMMASHLKDNMAAERVLLDPHQDNKRAIRAYEKAGFKIIKSLPKHEMFEGEKVDCWLMELAL
;
A
#
# COMPACT_ATOMS: atom_id res chain seq x y z
N LYS A 1 0.99 10.45 -14.89
CA LYS A 1 2.26 9.80 -15.28
C LYS A 1 3.25 9.59 -14.12
N ARG A 2 3.43 10.55 -13.20
CA ARG A 2 4.38 10.40 -12.08
C ARG A 2 3.93 9.41 -11.00
N VAL A 3 2.64 9.23 -10.79
CA VAL A 3 2.09 8.22 -9.87
C VAL A 3 2.35 6.83 -10.42
N LEU A 4 2.09 6.64 -11.71
CA LEU A 4 2.28 5.38 -12.42
C LEU A 4 3.74 4.91 -12.53
N GLU A 5 4.69 5.69 -12.04
CA GLU A 5 6.11 5.30 -11.98
C GLU A 5 6.37 4.19 -10.94
N TYR A 6 5.48 4.05 -9.96
CA TYR A 6 5.58 3.05 -8.88
C TYR A 6 4.20 2.49 -8.47
N TYR A 7 3.19 2.67 -9.30
CA TYR A 7 1.85 2.16 -9.06
C TYR A 7 1.22 1.83 -10.40
N GLU A 8 0.81 0.60 -10.63
CA GLU A 8 0.19 0.04 -11.85
C GLU A 8 1.08 0.03 -13.11
N GLY A 9 2.02 0.94 -13.28
CA GLY A 9 2.89 1.07 -14.46
C GLY A 9 2.45 2.17 -15.43
N ARG A 10 3.43 2.74 -16.14
CA ARG A 10 3.21 3.85 -17.08
C ARG A 10 2.62 3.40 -18.41
N ASP A 11 2.63 2.12 -18.70
CA ASP A 11 2.06 1.45 -19.87
C ASP A 11 0.55 1.20 -19.71
N VAL A 12 0.03 1.21 -18.49
CA VAL A 12 -1.39 1.04 -18.20
C VAL A 12 -2.18 2.29 -18.62
N ARG A 13 -3.24 2.08 -19.41
CA ARG A 13 -4.17 3.12 -19.83
C ARG A 13 -5.54 2.85 -19.24
N PHE A 14 -5.90 3.65 -18.26
CA PHE A 14 -7.24 3.60 -17.67
C PHE A 14 -8.23 4.41 -18.52
N THR A 15 -9.35 3.79 -18.88
CA THR A 15 -10.60 4.48 -19.23
C THR A 15 -11.41 4.70 -17.95
N MET A 16 -12.49 5.49 -18.02
CA MET A 16 -13.36 5.64 -16.84
C MET A 16 -13.97 4.31 -16.40
N ASP A 17 -14.33 3.45 -17.35
CA ASP A 17 -14.91 2.13 -17.05
C ASP A 17 -13.89 1.21 -16.40
N THR A 18 -12.67 1.10 -16.96
CA THR A 18 -11.61 0.26 -16.38
C THR A 18 -11.10 0.80 -15.06
N LEU A 19 -11.06 2.13 -14.88
CA LEU A 19 -10.70 2.76 -13.62
C LEU A 19 -11.77 2.49 -12.55
N SER A 20 -13.05 2.59 -12.92
CA SER A 20 -14.14 2.28 -11.99
C SER A 20 -14.13 0.81 -11.58
N ALA A 21 -13.95 -0.12 -12.53
CA ALA A 21 -13.84 -1.54 -12.24
C ALA A 21 -12.65 -1.80 -11.29
N HIS A 22 -11.48 -1.23 -11.58
CA HIS A 22 -10.27 -1.50 -10.81
C HIS A 22 -10.28 -0.87 -9.39
N PHE A 23 -10.77 0.36 -9.25
CA PHE A 23 -10.69 1.10 -7.98
C PHE A 23 -11.98 1.13 -7.16
N LEU A 24 -13.12 0.68 -7.69
CA LEU A 24 -14.40 0.70 -6.99
C LEU A 24 -14.99 -0.69 -6.71
N GLU A 25 -14.37 -1.76 -7.20
CA GLU A 25 -14.76 -3.13 -6.84
C GLU A 25 -14.55 -3.36 -5.34
N GLU A 26 -15.42 -4.17 -4.74
CA GLU A 26 -15.27 -4.57 -3.34
C GLU A 26 -13.99 -5.41 -3.17
N ILE A 27 -13.28 -5.19 -2.07
CA ILE A 27 -12.16 -6.03 -1.65
C ILE A 27 -12.67 -6.95 -0.56
N PRO A 28 -12.60 -8.28 -0.72
CA PRO A 28 -12.92 -9.20 0.38
C PRO A 28 -12.08 -8.87 1.63
N ASP A 29 -12.74 -8.78 2.77
CA ASP A 29 -12.10 -8.45 4.05
C ASP A 29 -11.22 -7.18 4.02
N GLY A 30 -11.64 -6.20 3.20
CA GLY A 30 -10.90 -4.96 3.00
C GLY A 30 -11.77 -3.76 2.68
N PHE A 31 -11.14 -2.63 2.47
CA PHE A 31 -11.81 -1.39 2.09
C PHE A 31 -10.89 -0.47 1.30
N ARG A 32 -11.51 0.43 0.56
CA ARG A 32 -10.86 1.46 -0.26
C ARG A 32 -11.23 2.84 0.24
N MET A 33 -10.33 3.79 0.07
CA MET A 33 -10.57 5.15 0.55
C MET A 33 -9.87 6.20 -0.29
N ILE A 34 -10.40 7.40 -0.26
CA ILE A 34 -9.77 8.59 -0.81
C ILE A 34 -9.00 9.30 0.30
N ILE A 35 -7.73 9.57 0.06
CA ILE A 35 -6.93 10.39 0.97
C ILE A 35 -7.25 11.85 0.72
N GLU A 36 -7.72 12.54 1.76
CA GLU A 36 -7.99 13.98 1.71
C GLU A 36 -6.99 14.77 2.54
N TYR A 37 -6.59 15.94 2.04
CA TYR A 37 -5.81 16.91 2.77
C TYR A 37 -6.47 18.29 2.63
N LYS A 38 -6.83 18.90 3.77
CA LYS A 38 -7.55 20.18 3.82
C LYS A 38 -8.81 20.20 2.94
N LYS A 39 -9.61 19.13 3.02
CA LYS A 39 -10.85 18.91 2.26
C LYS A 39 -10.64 18.78 0.74
N SER A 40 -9.43 18.54 0.28
CA SER A 40 -9.13 18.25 -1.12
C SER A 40 -8.72 16.80 -1.28
N PRO A 41 -9.30 16.03 -2.21
CA PRO A 41 -8.84 14.69 -2.51
C PRO A 41 -7.44 14.78 -3.13
N ILE A 42 -6.50 14.01 -2.59
CA ILE A 42 -5.10 14.05 -3.01
C ILE A 42 -4.50 12.69 -3.33
N GLY A 43 -5.19 11.62 -2.98
CA GLY A 43 -4.66 10.27 -3.15
C GLY A 43 -5.70 9.20 -2.91
N TYR A 44 -5.24 7.98 -3.00
CA TYR A 44 -6.00 6.75 -2.83
C TYR A 44 -5.27 5.81 -1.89
N ALA A 45 -6.00 5.01 -1.17
CA ALA A 45 -5.47 3.89 -0.41
C ALA A 45 -6.48 2.75 -0.36
N GLN A 46 -5.95 1.55 -0.13
CA GLN A 46 -6.71 0.36 0.21
C GLN A 46 -6.03 -0.38 1.34
N ALA A 47 -6.81 -1.11 2.11
CA ALA A 47 -6.32 -2.02 3.14
C ALA A 47 -7.16 -3.29 3.12
N TYR A 48 -6.54 -4.43 3.31
CA TYR A 48 -7.20 -5.74 3.31
C TYR A 48 -6.50 -6.68 4.29
N GLN A 49 -7.30 -7.53 4.94
CA GLN A 49 -6.78 -8.53 5.85
C GLN A 49 -6.14 -9.68 5.06
N LEU A 50 -4.97 -10.12 5.46
CA LEU A 50 -4.37 -11.32 4.90
C LEU A 50 -5.19 -12.53 5.32
N SER A 51 -5.51 -13.37 4.34
CA SER A 51 -6.16 -14.66 4.54
C SER A 51 -5.77 -15.65 3.43
N GLY A 52 -5.75 -16.93 3.74
CA GLY A 52 -5.50 -17.98 2.75
C GLY A 52 -4.23 -17.77 1.92
N GLU A 53 -4.40 -17.74 0.59
CA GLU A 53 -3.28 -17.64 -0.37
C GLU A 53 -2.48 -16.33 -0.28
N LEU A 54 -3.04 -15.27 0.32
CA LEU A 54 -2.31 -14.01 0.49
C LEU A 54 -1.10 -14.15 1.42
N PHE A 55 -1.14 -15.05 2.39
CA PHE A 55 0.03 -15.34 3.22
C PHE A 55 1.17 -15.93 2.39
N ASP A 56 0.85 -16.82 1.44
CA ASP A 56 1.83 -17.40 0.53
C ASP A 56 2.36 -16.37 -0.47
N GLU A 57 1.51 -15.49 -0.98
CA GLU A 57 1.88 -14.41 -1.90
C GLU A 57 2.91 -13.47 -1.29
N TYR A 58 2.72 -13.09 -0.01
CA TYR A 58 3.67 -12.28 0.73
C TYR A 58 4.83 -13.11 1.34
N ASP A 59 4.83 -14.44 1.14
CA ASP A 59 5.75 -15.35 1.84
C ASP A 59 5.80 -15.01 3.33
N TYR A 60 4.63 -14.82 3.95
CA TYR A 60 4.46 -14.37 5.32
C TYR A 60 3.77 -15.47 6.15
N PRO A 61 4.22 -15.73 7.39
CA PRO A 61 3.66 -16.81 8.20
C PRO A 61 2.21 -16.53 8.60
N ASP A 62 1.33 -17.51 8.42
CA ASP A 62 0.01 -17.54 9.05
C ASP A 62 0.16 -18.12 10.47
N ASP A 63 0.49 -17.27 11.41
CA ASP A 63 0.76 -17.60 12.82
C ASP A 63 -0.41 -17.24 13.75
N GLY A 64 -1.57 -16.95 13.17
CA GLY A 64 -2.82 -16.61 13.87
C GLY A 64 -2.96 -15.15 14.27
N HIS A 65 -1.99 -14.28 13.91
CA HIS A 65 -2.15 -12.84 14.07
C HIS A 65 -3.08 -12.23 13.02
N ILE A 66 -3.78 -11.17 13.39
CA ILE A 66 -4.58 -10.37 12.46
C ILE A 66 -3.63 -9.41 11.73
N VAL A 67 -3.36 -9.72 10.46
CA VAL A 67 -2.42 -9.00 9.61
C VAL A 67 -3.17 -8.30 8.48
N PHE A 68 -2.89 -7.02 8.26
CA PHE A 68 -3.40 -6.25 7.12
C PHE A 68 -2.27 -5.88 6.16
N ALA A 69 -2.55 -5.91 4.87
CA ALA A 69 -1.72 -5.27 3.86
C ALA A 69 -2.37 -3.98 3.40
N MET A 70 -1.56 -3.04 2.92
CA MET A 70 -2.03 -1.74 2.44
C MET A 70 -1.30 -1.31 1.18
N ASP A 71 -2.05 -0.69 0.26
CA ASP A 71 -1.52 0.03 -0.88
C ASP A 71 -1.98 1.47 -0.84
N GLN A 72 -1.12 2.40 -1.21
CA GLN A 72 -1.49 3.80 -1.25
C GLN A 72 -0.62 4.64 -2.18
N PHE A 73 -1.21 5.68 -2.72
CA PHE A 73 -0.45 6.72 -3.40
C PHE A 73 -1.04 8.12 -3.15
N ILE A 74 -0.16 9.12 -3.18
CA ILE A 74 -0.57 10.54 -3.28
C ILE A 74 -0.46 10.94 -4.75
N GLY A 75 -1.62 11.19 -5.38
CA GLY A 75 -1.73 11.48 -6.80
C GLY A 75 -1.16 12.84 -7.21
N GLU A 76 -1.07 13.78 -6.26
CA GLU A 76 -0.67 15.15 -6.48
C GLU A 76 0.80 15.40 -6.06
N PRO A 77 1.75 15.53 -6.99
CA PRO A 77 3.18 15.69 -6.68
C PRO A 77 3.51 16.86 -5.75
N LYS A 78 2.69 17.93 -5.78
CA LYS A 78 2.86 19.10 -4.90
C LYS A 78 2.75 18.75 -3.41
N TYR A 79 2.20 17.59 -3.06
CA TYR A 79 2.06 17.13 -1.67
C TYR A 79 3.12 16.12 -1.26
N TRP A 80 3.98 15.69 -2.19
CA TRP A 80 5.05 14.74 -1.90
C TRP A 80 6.13 15.35 -0.99
N SER A 81 6.83 14.50 -0.26
CA SER A 81 7.94 14.87 0.64
C SER A 81 7.60 15.91 1.72
N LYS A 82 6.32 16.06 2.05
CA LYS A 82 5.81 16.99 3.08
C LYS A 82 5.36 16.29 4.37
N GLY A 83 5.65 15.01 4.51
CA GLY A 83 5.25 14.21 5.67
C GLY A 83 3.79 13.73 5.63
N ILE A 84 2.99 14.11 4.63
CA ILE A 84 1.57 13.76 4.54
C ILE A 84 1.40 12.24 4.46
N GLY A 85 2.18 11.54 3.63
CA GLY A 85 2.12 10.08 3.50
C GLY A 85 2.43 9.36 4.81
N SER A 86 3.50 9.75 5.51
CA SER A 86 3.83 9.13 6.80
C SER A 86 2.81 9.45 7.90
N SER A 87 2.20 10.63 7.89
CA SER A 87 1.10 10.97 8.81
C SER A 87 -0.16 10.15 8.51
N PHE A 88 -0.50 9.97 7.23
CA PHE A 88 -1.60 9.12 6.81
C PHE A 88 -1.39 7.67 7.28
N LEU A 89 -0.21 7.10 7.06
CA LEU A 89 0.10 5.73 7.48
C LEU A 89 -0.03 5.53 9.00
N LYS A 90 0.42 6.49 9.80
CA LYS A 90 0.25 6.44 11.26
C LYS A 90 -1.23 6.46 11.67
N MET A 91 -2.02 7.29 11.02
CA MET A 91 -3.47 7.36 11.24
C MET A 91 -4.14 6.04 10.87
N MET A 92 -3.77 5.45 9.73
CA MET A 92 -4.28 4.15 9.30
C MET A 92 -3.87 3.02 10.24
N ALA A 93 -2.63 2.99 10.68
CA ALA A 93 -2.16 2.01 11.65
C ALA A 93 -2.99 2.05 12.94
N SER A 94 -3.25 3.25 13.49
CA SER A 94 -4.16 3.41 14.64
C SER A 94 -5.58 2.94 14.31
N HIS A 95 -6.12 3.31 13.15
CA HIS A 95 -7.47 2.90 12.75
C HIS A 95 -7.61 1.38 12.65
N LEU A 96 -6.66 0.71 11.99
CA LEU A 96 -6.66 -0.74 11.84
C LEU A 96 -6.54 -1.44 13.19
N LYS A 97 -5.67 -0.95 14.08
CA LYS A 97 -5.54 -1.46 15.44
C LYS A 97 -6.84 -1.32 16.23
N ASP A 98 -7.39 -0.11 16.29
CA ASP A 98 -8.48 0.22 17.19
C ASP A 98 -9.84 -0.30 16.73
N ASN A 99 -10.05 -0.43 15.42
CA ASN A 99 -11.35 -0.78 14.82
C ASN A 99 -11.38 -2.16 14.16
N MET A 100 -10.22 -2.69 13.75
CA MET A 100 -10.12 -3.96 13.02
C MET A 100 -9.31 -5.01 13.79
N ALA A 101 -8.88 -4.68 15.03
CA ALA A 101 -8.03 -5.54 15.86
C ALA A 101 -6.73 -6.00 15.17
N ALA A 102 -6.24 -5.22 14.20
CA ALA A 102 -5.00 -5.54 13.51
C ALA A 102 -3.82 -5.53 14.49
N GLU A 103 -2.95 -6.50 14.34
CA GLU A 103 -1.74 -6.65 15.15
C GLU A 103 -0.48 -6.30 14.34
N ARG A 104 -0.57 -6.43 13.01
CA ARG A 104 0.53 -6.12 12.09
C ARG A 104 -0.02 -5.50 10.80
N VAL A 105 0.77 -4.61 10.21
CA VAL A 105 0.48 -4.02 8.89
C VAL A 105 1.68 -4.23 7.98
N LEU A 106 1.42 -4.67 6.76
CA LEU A 106 2.42 -4.94 5.73
C LEU A 106 2.33 -3.93 4.58
N LEU A 107 3.48 -3.64 4.00
CA LEU A 107 3.66 -2.86 2.76
C LEU A 107 4.75 -3.53 1.93
N ASP A 108 4.60 -3.50 0.61
CA ASP A 108 5.52 -4.16 -0.32
C ASP A 108 6.06 -3.23 -1.44
N PRO A 109 6.69 -2.10 -1.07
CA PRO A 109 7.19 -1.16 -2.07
C PRO A 109 8.26 -1.79 -2.97
N HIS A 110 8.29 -1.37 -4.24
CA HIS A 110 9.43 -1.63 -5.12
C HIS A 110 10.75 -1.21 -4.45
N GLN A 111 11.80 -2.00 -4.59
CA GLN A 111 13.08 -1.75 -3.91
C GLN A 111 13.76 -0.44 -4.31
N ASP A 112 13.47 0.07 -5.48
CA ASP A 112 13.98 1.34 -6.00
C ASP A 112 13.15 2.56 -5.61
N ASN A 113 11.93 2.38 -5.07
CA ASN A 113 11.06 3.46 -4.60
C ASN A 113 11.53 4.05 -3.26
N LYS A 114 12.71 4.67 -3.27
CA LYS A 114 13.36 5.23 -2.07
C LYS A 114 12.52 6.30 -1.36
N ARG A 115 11.61 6.97 -2.09
CA ARG A 115 10.71 7.97 -1.51
C ARG A 115 9.63 7.31 -0.64
N ALA A 116 8.99 6.26 -1.14
CA ALA A 116 7.99 5.51 -0.39
C ALA A 116 8.62 4.84 0.83
N ILE A 117 9.73 4.12 0.64
CA ILE A 117 10.47 3.46 1.73
C ILE A 117 10.77 4.42 2.88
N ARG A 118 11.32 5.61 2.58
CA ARG A 118 11.58 6.62 3.62
C ARG A 118 10.33 7.14 4.32
N ALA A 119 9.20 7.22 3.62
CA ALA A 119 7.93 7.62 4.23
C ALA A 119 7.40 6.52 5.17
N TYR A 120 7.57 5.26 4.80
CA TYR A 120 7.18 4.09 5.57
C TYR A 120 8.06 3.93 6.82
N GLU A 121 9.37 4.06 6.70
CA GLU A 121 10.28 4.08 7.84
C GLU A 121 9.94 5.19 8.85
N LYS A 122 9.59 6.40 8.38
CA LYS A 122 9.12 7.50 9.24
C LYS A 122 7.78 7.22 9.91
N ALA A 123 6.96 6.35 9.33
CA ALA A 123 5.73 5.89 9.94
C ALA A 123 5.96 4.77 10.97
N GLY A 124 7.15 4.17 10.99
CA GLY A 124 7.55 3.13 11.94
C GLY A 124 7.71 1.74 11.31
N PHE A 125 7.45 1.60 10.02
CA PHE A 125 7.66 0.34 9.30
C PHE A 125 9.14 -0.02 9.21
N LYS A 126 9.43 -1.31 9.24
CA LYS A 126 10.78 -1.86 9.07
C LYS A 126 10.80 -2.84 7.91
N ILE A 127 11.86 -2.82 7.13
CA ILE A 127 12.11 -3.87 6.14
C ILE A 127 12.37 -5.18 6.89
N ILE A 128 11.60 -6.22 6.57
CA ILE A 128 11.77 -7.55 7.18
C ILE A 128 12.38 -8.55 6.22
N LYS A 129 12.15 -8.42 4.92
CA LYS A 129 12.79 -9.25 3.89
C LYS A 129 12.64 -8.67 2.49
N SER A 130 13.36 -9.28 1.54
CA SER A 130 13.18 -9.08 0.10
C SER A 130 12.12 -10.04 -0.43
N LEU A 131 11.29 -9.56 -1.34
CA LEU A 131 10.35 -10.34 -2.15
C LEU A 131 10.84 -10.27 -3.61
N PRO A 132 11.65 -11.23 -4.07
CA PRO A 132 12.17 -11.21 -5.43
C PRO A 132 11.09 -11.54 -6.45
N LYS A 133 11.04 -10.78 -7.54
CA LYS A 133 10.07 -10.95 -8.64
C LYS A 133 8.61 -10.99 -8.18
N HIS A 134 8.31 -10.17 -7.18
CA HIS A 134 7.02 -10.19 -6.49
C HIS A 134 5.90 -9.60 -7.34
N GLU A 135 6.12 -8.43 -7.92
CA GLU A 135 5.10 -7.70 -8.65
C GLU A 135 5.39 -7.67 -10.16
N MET A 136 4.32 -7.74 -10.97
CA MET A 136 4.42 -7.52 -12.41
C MET A 136 4.28 -6.02 -12.69
N PHE A 137 5.32 -5.40 -13.23
CA PHE A 137 5.36 -3.98 -13.48
C PHE A 137 5.96 -3.67 -14.86
N GLU A 138 5.22 -2.94 -15.72
CA GLU A 138 5.63 -2.59 -17.09
C GLU A 138 6.12 -3.79 -17.92
N GLY A 139 5.50 -4.97 -17.74
CA GLY A 139 5.82 -6.20 -18.46
C GLY A 139 6.97 -7.02 -17.89
N GLU A 140 7.59 -6.59 -16.81
CA GLU A 140 8.67 -7.30 -16.11
C GLU A 140 8.32 -7.57 -14.66
N LYS A 141 8.86 -8.63 -14.08
CA LYS A 141 8.75 -8.90 -12.65
C LYS A 141 9.80 -8.08 -11.89
N VAL A 142 9.35 -7.31 -10.92
CA VAL A 142 10.19 -6.44 -10.09
C VAL A 142 10.32 -6.96 -8.67
N ASP A 143 11.43 -6.61 -8.04
CA ASP A 143 11.70 -6.95 -6.65
C ASP A 143 11.10 -5.91 -5.72
N CYS A 144 10.42 -6.37 -4.67
CA CYS A 144 9.86 -5.55 -3.62
C CYS A 144 10.57 -5.79 -2.28
N TRP A 145 10.44 -4.84 -1.37
CA TRP A 145 10.71 -5.07 0.05
C TRP A 145 9.41 -5.42 0.74
N LEU A 146 9.41 -6.42 1.60
CA LEU A 146 8.34 -6.57 2.57
C LEU A 146 8.69 -5.72 3.79
N MET A 147 7.81 -4.78 4.12
CA MET A 147 7.93 -3.91 5.28
C MET A 147 6.78 -4.17 6.25
N GLU A 148 7.09 -4.20 7.54
CA GLU A 148 6.15 -4.50 8.61
C GLU A 148 6.10 -3.39 9.66
N LEU A 149 4.91 -3.12 10.17
CA LEU A 149 4.66 -2.38 11.39
C LEU A 149 3.89 -3.26 12.38
N ALA A 150 4.48 -3.59 13.51
CA ALA A 150 3.77 -4.18 14.65
C ALA A 150 2.98 -3.08 15.40
N LEU A 151 1.70 -3.38 15.74
CA LEU A 151 0.74 -2.42 16.30
C LEU A 151 0.56 -2.56 17.83
#